data_9d5842e8dc65cac27cd6e3593bfcab91
#
_entry.id   9d5842e8dc65cac27cd6e3593bfcab91
#
_cell.length_a   1.000
_cell.length_b   1.000
_cell.length_c   1.000
_cell.angle_alpha   90.00
_cell.angle_beta   90.00
_cell.angle_gamma   90.00
#
_symmetry.space_group_name_H-M   'P 1'
#
loop_
_entity.id
_entity.type
_entity.pdbx_description
1 polymer ?
#
loop_
_entity_poly.entity_id
_entity_poly.type
_entity_poly.pdbx_seq_one_letter_code
_entity_poly.pdbx_strand_id
1 'polypeptide(L)'
;MKSKKMNHAFHFRAFGPGAAAVLLGVLLCASCGGAASSRRQADTVSAPAERRYSLPLVPGVIAEPSERAEYVLDRYWNKFDFRDTTWLGDTAAFEQTFANYLGAAEMVPRSRAAVSLGDLFAAASVEPSMYRRFAEVAELYLYEPNSPMRDEELYESVLLVLLDSQVLDEDEKVRPRHQLWMCSKNKVGSRAADIRYRTPSGATGKLYGLTVPYVILFFHDPDCGMCREVAMRMDASPAIRKLIDAGRLVVLCIYADEDEQAWRSHVAQMPLQGWIYGWDKWQTLRTQESYDLRATPTLYLLGPRQEVLVKNGVFPAIEQMCVELDNPVTNE
;
A
#
# COMPACT_ATOMS: atom_id res chain seq x y z
N MET A 1 -7.24 -14.75 -26.94
CA MET A 1 -7.39 -15.58 -25.72
C MET A 1 -7.82 -14.65 -24.60
N LYS A 2 -9.05 -14.78 -24.09
CA LYS A 2 -9.61 -13.87 -23.07
C LYS A 2 -8.97 -14.19 -21.72
N SER A 3 -8.19 -13.25 -21.17
CA SER A 3 -7.65 -13.30 -19.81
C SER A 3 -8.79 -13.12 -18.81
N LYS A 4 -8.99 -14.12 -17.97
CA LYS A 4 -9.98 -14.12 -16.88
C LYS A 4 -9.41 -13.25 -15.74
N LYS A 5 -9.88 -12.02 -15.61
CA LYS A 5 -9.62 -11.18 -14.43
C LYS A 5 -10.27 -11.86 -13.22
N MET A 6 -9.46 -12.36 -12.32
CA MET A 6 -9.91 -12.86 -11.01
C MET A 6 -10.04 -11.65 -10.07
N ASN A 7 -11.28 -11.17 -9.90
CA ASN A 7 -11.60 -10.16 -8.90
C ASN A 7 -11.64 -10.82 -7.52
N HIS A 8 -10.59 -10.64 -6.73
CA HIS A 8 -10.68 -10.82 -5.28
C HIS A 8 -11.11 -9.50 -4.65
N ALA A 9 -12.41 -9.38 -4.40
CA ALA A 9 -12.95 -8.29 -3.61
C ALA A 9 -12.63 -8.55 -2.13
N PHE A 10 -11.70 -7.81 -1.57
CA PHE A 10 -11.43 -7.80 -0.13
C PHE A 10 -12.46 -6.91 0.57
N HIS A 11 -13.34 -7.52 1.37
CA HIS A 11 -14.19 -6.79 2.28
C HIS A 11 -13.45 -6.49 3.58
N PHE A 12 -12.90 -5.28 3.69
CA PHE A 12 -12.46 -4.74 4.98
C PHE A 12 -13.70 -4.35 5.80
N ARG A 13 -13.90 -5.04 6.92
CA ARG A 13 -14.85 -4.58 7.95
C ARG A 13 -14.20 -3.47 8.76
N ALA A 14 -14.63 -2.24 8.50
CA ALA A 14 -14.30 -1.11 9.37
C ALA A 14 -14.99 -1.30 10.73
N PHE A 15 -14.21 -1.29 11.81
CA PHE A 15 -14.72 -1.17 13.17
C PHE A 15 -15.00 0.29 13.47
N GLY A 16 -16.30 0.65 13.57
CA GLY A 16 -16.71 1.93 14.12
C GLY A 16 -17.04 1.79 15.62
N PRO A 17 -16.79 2.81 16.44
CA PRO A 17 -17.20 2.83 17.83
C PRO A 17 -18.65 3.29 17.93
N GLY A 18 -19.52 2.47 18.48
CA GLY A 18 -20.91 2.82 18.72
C GLY A 18 -21.32 2.60 20.16
N ALA A 19 -21.65 3.68 20.80
CA ALA A 19 -22.12 3.74 22.18
C ALA A 19 -23.59 3.32 22.33
N ALA A 20 -23.85 2.82 23.50
CA ALA A 20 -25.08 2.45 24.18
C ALA A 20 -26.34 3.28 23.92
N ALA A 21 -27.49 2.62 23.99
CA ALA A 21 -28.66 3.11 24.74
C ALA A 21 -29.64 1.97 25.06
N VAL A 22 -29.91 1.86 26.30
CA VAL A 22 -30.93 1.05 27.00
C VAL A 22 -32.31 1.60 26.70
N LEU A 23 -33.35 0.75 26.58
CA LEU A 23 -34.64 1.01 27.16
C LEU A 23 -35.49 -0.24 27.36
N LEU A 24 -35.95 -0.37 28.56
CA LEU A 24 -36.87 -1.33 29.18
C LEU A 24 -38.25 -1.38 28.49
N GLY A 25 -38.79 -2.58 28.42
CA GLY A 25 -40.21 -2.79 28.17
C GLY A 25 -40.66 -4.14 28.70
N VAL A 26 -41.14 -4.15 29.94
CA VAL A 26 -41.81 -5.29 30.58
C VAL A 26 -43.24 -5.38 30.10
N LEU A 27 -43.65 -6.54 29.59
CA LEU A 27 -45.10 -6.94 29.59
C LEU A 27 -45.21 -8.44 29.90
N LEU A 28 -45.78 -8.68 31.06
CA LEU A 28 -46.26 -9.99 31.52
C LEU A 28 -47.53 -10.38 30.76
N CYS A 29 -47.54 -11.62 30.25
CA CYS A 29 -48.79 -12.36 30.10
C CYS A 29 -48.52 -13.83 30.37
N ALA A 30 -49.11 -14.31 31.45
CA ALA A 30 -49.14 -15.72 31.81
C ALA A 30 -50.30 -16.39 31.08
N SER A 31 -50.05 -17.59 30.51
CA SER A 31 -51.10 -18.59 30.29
C SER A 31 -50.49 -19.99 30.15
N CYS A 32 -51.02 -20.91 30.93
CA CYS A 32 -50.66 -22.31 31.07
C CYS A 32 -50.96 -23.14 29.81
N GLY A 33 -50.11 -24.17 29.55
CA GLY A 33 -50.41 -25.20 28.61
C GLY A 33 -49.23 -26.17 28.48
N GLY A 34 -49.29 -27.30 29.18
CA GLY A 34 -48.22 -28.31 29.17
C GLY A 34 -48.16 -29.07 27.85
N ALA A 35 -46.98 -29.27 27.33
CA ALA A 35 -46.63 -30.36 26.43
C ALA A 35 -45.12 -30.65 26.60
N ALA A 36 -44.82 -31.90 26.90
CA ALA A 36 -43.43 -32.38 26.99
C ALA A 36 -42.76 -32.25 25.60
N SER A 37 -41.85 -31.30 25.48
CA SER A 37 -40.99 -31.14 24.32
C SER A 37 -39.61 -31.60 24.66
N SER A 38 -39.15 -32.66 24.02
CA SER A 38 -37.81 -33.18 24.07
C SER A 38 -36.82 -32.03 23.73
N ARG A 39 -36.00 -31.64 24.69
CA ARG A 39 -34.85 -30.75 24.53
C ARG A 39 -33.90 -31.43 23.55
N ARG A 40 -33.96 -31.07 22.26
CA ARG A 40 -32.81 -31.18 21.39
C ARG A 40 -31.76 -30.22 21.96
N GLN A 41 -30.72 -30.81 22.54
CA GLN A 41 -29.48 -30.08 22.74
C GLN A 41 -29.03 -29.57 21.36
N ALA A 42 -29.13 -28.26 21.16
CA ALA A 42 -28.42 -27.63 20.08
C ALA A 42 -26.94 -27.78 20.43
N ASP A 43 -26.25 -28.64 19.70
CA ASP A 43 -24.80 -28.65 19.67
C ASP A 43 -24.37 -27.24 19.27
N THR A 44 -23.99 -26.44 20.26
CA THR A 44 -23.24 -25.21 20.03
C THR A 44 -21.91 -25.65 19.45
N VAL A 45 -21.81 -25.63 18.13
CA VAL A 45 -20.53 -25.67 17.44
C VAL A 45 -19.78 -24.44 17.96
N SER A 46 -18.93 -24.67 18.95
CA SER A 46 -17.98 -23.67 19.41
C SER A 46 -17.18 -23.26 18.20
N ALA A 47 -17.25 -21.98 17.81
CA ALA A 47 -16.35 -21.45 16.81
C ALA A 47 -14.93 -21.82 17.21
N PRO A 48 -14.07 -22.29 16.29
CA PRO A 48 -12.69 -22.63 16.62
C PRO A 48 -12.06 -21.43 17.30
N ALA A 49 -11.41 -21.67 18.42
CA ALA A 49 -10.73 -20.62 19.19
C ALA A 49 -9.73 -19.93 18.25
N GLU A 50 -9.93 -18.64 18.01
CA GLU A 50 -9.08 -17.81 17.16
C GLU A 50 -7.64 -17.92 17.66
N ARG A 51 -6.73 -18.41 16.82
CA ARG A 51 -5.32 -18.56 17.16
C ARG A 51 -4.71 -17.17 17.33
N ARG A 52 -4.11 -16.90 18.48
CA ARG A 52 -3.48 -15.62 18.78
C ARG A 52 -2.02 -15.78 19.13
N TYR A 53 -1.17 -15.00 18.51
CA TYR A 53 0.23 -14.94 18.86
C TYR A 53 0.46 -14.02 20.07
N SER A 54 1.21 -14.52 21.08
CA SER A 54 1.49 -13.76 22.29
C SER A 54 2.68 -12.83 22.10
N LEU A 55 2.44 -11.53 22.18
CA LEU A 55 3.50 -10.52 22.11
C LEU A 55 4.49 -10.63 23.28
N PRO A 56 5.75 -10.17 23.09
CA PRO A 56 6.71 -10.04 24.17
C PRO A 56 6.20 -9.09 25.27
N LEU A 57 6.36 -9.49 26.54
CA LEU A 57 6.06 -8.60 27.66
C LEU A 57 7.19 -7.59 27.82
N VAL A 58 6.88 -6.32 27.68
CA VAL A 58 7.84 -5.23 27.84
C VAL A 58 8.05 -4.93 29.33
N PRO A 59 9.29 -4.98 29.86
CA PRO A 59 9.56 -4.61 31.23
C PRO A 59 9.13 -3.18 31.57
N GLY A 60 8.52 -2.96 32.74
CA GLY A 60 8.02 -1.64 33.13
C GLY A 60 9.10 -0.56 33.27
N VAL A 61 10.36 -0.96 33.36
CA VAL A 61 11.52 -0.03 33.42
C VAL A 61 11.80 0.64 32.06
N ILE A 62 11.34 0.04 30.95
CA ILE A 62 11.47 0.63 29.62
C ILE A 62 10.29 1.60 29.43
N ALA A 63 10.55 2.90 29.58
CA ALA A 63 9.53 3.94 29.57
C ALA A 63 9.33 4.54 28.17
N GLU A 64 10.42 4.75 27.43
CA GLU A 64 10.40 5.42 26.13
C GLU A 64 9.72 4.59 25.05
N PRO A 65 8.77 5.16 24.27
CA PRO A 65 8.03 4.43 23.25
C PRO A 65 8.90 3.76 22.19
N SER A 66 9.97 4.44 21.73
CA SER A 66 10.93 3.90 20.75
C SER A 66 11.68 2.69 21.30
N GLU A 67 12.18 2.75 22.54
CA GLU A 67 12.87 1.63 23.19
C GLU A 67 11.93 0.43 23.42
N ARG A 68 10.65 0.72 23.72
CA ARG A 68 9.61 -0.32 23.83
C ARG A 68 9.36 -1.01 22.50
N ALA A 69 9.29 -0.24 21.42
CA ALA A 69 9.11 -0.78 20.06
C ALA A 69 10.32 -1.64 19.65
N GLU A 70 11.54 -1.17 19.88
CA GLU A 70 12.76 -1.95 19.64
C GLU A 70 12.77 -3.24 20.46
N TYR A 71 12.44 -3.17 21.76
CA TYR A 71 12.37 -4.35 22.61
C TYR A 71 11.37 -5.38 22.09
N VAL A 72 10.19 -4.93 21.64
CA VAL A 72 9.15 -5.80 21.05
C VAL A 72 9.65 -6.41 19.75
N LEU A 73 10.20 -5.60 18.85
CA LEU A 73 10.67 -6.03 17.54
C LEU A 73 11.75 -7.11 17.65
N ASP A 74 12.76 -6.90 18.51
CA ASP A 74 13.87 -7.82 18.72
C ASP A 74 13.45 -9.19 19.26
N ARG A 75 12.31 -9.25 19.92
CA ARG A 75 11.83 -10.45 20.62
C ARG A 75 10.54 -10.97 20.05
N TYR A 76 10.04 -10.33 18.99
CA TYR A 76 8.73 -10.63 18.44
C TYR A 76 8.59 -12.12 18.15
N TRP A 77 9.55 -12.69 17.45
CA TRP A 77 9.49 -14.07 16.98
C TRP A 77 10.09 -15.12 17.95
N ASN A 78 10.56 -14.73 19.13
CA ASN A 78 11.24 -15.64 20.06
C ASN A 78 10.38 -16.84 20.54
N LYS A 79 9.05 -16.69 20.52
CA LYS A 79 8.11 -17.75 20.90
C LYS A 79 7.44 -18.41 19.69
N PHE A 80 7.78 -18.00 18.49
CA PHE A 80 7.22 -18.57 17.28
C PHE A 80 7.97 -19.84 16.89
N ASP A 81 7.24 -20.97 16.83
CA ASP A 81 7.84 -22.20 16.31
C ASP A 81 7.74 -22.21 14.77
N PHE A 82 8.84 -21.91 14.11
CA PHE A 82 8.92 -21.89 12.65
C PHE A 82 8.73 -23.28 12.01
N ARG A 83 8.79 -24.38 12.78
CA ARG A 83 8.49 -25.75 12.31
C ARG A 83 7.01 -26.11 12.41
N ASP A 84 6.22 -25.33 13.13
CA ASP A 84 4.78 -25.57 13.28
C ASP A 84 4.01 -25.16 12.02
N THR A 85 3.96 -26.03 11.04
CA THR A 85 3.27 -25.81 9.77
C THR A 85 1.74 -25.70 9.90
N THR A 86 1.17 -25.94 11.08
CA THR A 86 -0.28 -25.73 11.31
C THR A 86 -0.68 -24.25 11.18
N TRP A 87 0.27 -23.31 11.32
CA TRP A 87 0.07 -21.90 11.02
C TRP A 87 -0.30 -21.63 9.55
N LEU A 88 0.16 -22.45 8.63
CA LEU A 88 -0.13 -22.30 7.21
C LEU A 88 -1.61 -22.50 6.87
N GLY A 89 -2.33 -23.27 7.72
CA GLY A 89 -3.77 -23.50 7.61
C GLY A 89 -4.63 -22.36 8.17
N ASP A 90 -4.06 -21.47 8.98
CA ASP A 90 -4.76 -20.32 9.58
C ASP A 90 -4.23 -19.01 9.00
N THR A 91 -4.61 -18.76 7.75
CA THR A 91 -4.16 -17.57 6.99
C THR A 91 -4.43 -16.27 7.74
N ALA A 92 -5.61 -16.14 8.37
CA ALA A 92 -6.00 -14.90 9.05
C ALA A 92 -5.13 -14.63 10.29
N ALA A 93 -4.88 -15.65 11.11
CA ALA A 93 -4.02 -15.51 12.29
C ALA A 93 -2.55 -15.26 11.89
N PHE A 94 -2.08 -15.91 10.83
CA PHE A 94 -0.73 -15.71 10.31
C PHE A 94 -0.53 -14.26 9.80
N GLU A 95 -1.43 -13.80 8.95
CA GLU A 95 -1.40 -12.44 8.40
C GLU A 95 -1.52 -11.38 9.48
N GLN A 96 -2.44 -11.55 10.44
CA GLN A 96 -2.57 -10.62 11.57
C GLN A 96 -1.29 -10.58 12.42
N THR A 97 -0.66 -11.75 12.64
CA THR A 97 0.62 -11.83 13.37
C THR A 97 1.71 -11.05 12.66
N PHE A 98 1.81 -11.19 11.33
CA PHE A 98 2.79 -10.47 10.54
C PHE A 98 2.48 -8.96 10.47
N ALA A 99 1.21 -8.57 10.32
CA ALA A 99 0.80 -7.16 10.34
C ALA A 99 1.14 -6.48 11.69
N ASN A 100 0.90 -7.16 12.80
CA ASN A 100 1.28 -6.66 14.13
C ASN A 100 2.81 -6.49 14.28
N TYR A 101 3.59 -7.40 13.68
CA TYR A 101 5.04 -7.28 13.61
C TYR A 101 5.48 -6.05 12.81
N LEU A 102 4.88 -5.83 11.63
CA LEU A 102 5.17 -4.64 10.83
C LEU A 102 4.78 -3.34 11.57
N GLY A 103 3.66 -3.34 12.30
CA GLY A 103 3.29 -2.19 13.14
C GLY A 103 4.33 -1.85 14.21
N ALA A 104 5.04 -2.84 14.76
CA ALA A 104 6.20 -2.59 15.64
C ALA A 104 7.42 -2.09 14.83
N ALA A 105 7.63 -2.60 13.63
CA ALA A 105 8.72 -2.20 12.75
C ALA A 105 8.61 -0.73 12.26
N GLU A 106 7.39 -0.21 12.09
CA GLU A 106 7.16 1.20 11.74
C GLU A 106 7.60 2.19 12.83
N MET A 107 7.68 1.73 14.09
CA MET A 107 8.04 2.56 15.25
C MET A 107 9.54 2.65 15.50
N VAL A 108 10.37 1.99 14.71
CA VAL A 108 11.83 1.95 14.86
C VAL A 108 12.51 2.50 13.60
N PRO A 109 13.81 2.86 13.65
CA PRO A 109 14.55 3.23 12.45
C PRO A 109 14.50 2.13 11.39
N ARG A 110 14.29 2.50 10.12
CA ARG A 110 14.15 1.55 8.99
C ARG A 110 15.30 0.55 8.89
N SER A 111 16.53 0.97 9.17
CA SER A 111 17.69 0.09 9.21
C SER A 111 17.53 -1.03 10.26
N ARG A 112 16.91 -0.71 11.40
CA ARG A 112 16.63 -1.69 12.44
C ARG A 112 15.54 -2.67 12.02
N ALA A 113 14.47 -2.17 11.42
CA ALA A 113 13.40 -2.99 10.86
C ALA A 113 13.93 -3.96 9.78
N ALA A 114 14.82 -3.49 8.91
CA ALA A 114 15.47 -4.33 7.88
C ALA A 114 16.30 -5.47 8.49
N VAL A 115 17.07 -5.21 9.54
CA VAL A 115 17.83 -6.23 10.26
C VAL A 115 16.88 -7.27 10.85
N SER A 116 15.82 -6.82 11.53
CA SER A 116 14.82 -7.72 12.13
C SER A 116 14.11 -8.61 11.11
N LEU A 117 13.83 -8.10 9.91
CA LEU A 117 13.31 -8.90 8.80
C LEU A 117 14.32 -9.95 8.33
N GLY A 118 15.61 -9.60 8.24
CA GLY A 118 16.66 -10.56 7.95
C GLY A 118 16.71 -11.71 8.98
N ASP A 119 16.62 -11.38 10.27
CA ASP A 119 16.59 -12.36 11.37
C ASP A 119 15.35 -13.26 11.30
N LEU A 120 14.18 -12.69 10.96
CA LEU A 120 12.95 -13.46 10.72
C LEU A 120 13.14 -14.49 9.62
N PHE A 121 13.65 -14.09 8.46
CA PHE A 121 13.86 -15.00 7.32
C PHE A 121 14.94 -16.03 7.62
N ALA A 122 15.99 -15.67 8.35
CA ALA A 122 17.00 -16.61 8.81
C ALA A 122 16.39 -17.68 9.73
N ALA A 123 15.53 -17.28 10.68
CA ALA A 123 14.82 -18.20 11.55
C ALA A 123 13.81 -19.07 10.79
N ALA A 124 13.08 -18.50 9.82
CA ALA A 124 12.10 -19.23 9.01
C ALA A 124 12.74 -20.24 8.03
N SER A 125 14.03 -20.13 7.75
CA SER A 125 14.75 -21.01 6.82
C SER A 125 14.79 -22.48 7.25
N VAL A 126 14.48 -22.78 8.51
CA VAL A 126 14.41 -24.15 9.03
C VAL A 126 13.24 -24.95 8.47
N GLU A 127 12.22 -24.29 7.93
CA GLU A 127 11.04 -24.89 7.32
C GLU A 127 10.70 -24.17 6.00
N PRO A 128 10.98 -24.78 4.84
CA PRO A 128 10.82 -24.13 3.54
C PRO A 128 9.41 -23.63 3.23
N SER A 129 8.37 -24.31 3.68
CA SER A 129 6.99 -23.89 3.47
C SER A 129 6.66 -22.63 4.31
N MET A 130 7.18 -22.54 5.52
CA MET A 130 7.06 -21.38 6.39
C MET A 130 7.82 -20.18 5.80
N TYR A 131 9.04 -20.40 5.31
CA TYR A 131 9.83 -19.36 4.63
C TYR A 131 9.08 -18.73 3.47
N ARG A 132 8.51 -19.59 2.58
CA ARG A 132 7.71 -19.11 1.44
C ARG A 132 6.49 -18.34 1.89
N ARG A 133 5.82 -18.80 2.94
CA ARG A 133 4.65 -18.08 3.48
C ARG A 133 5.02 -16.70 4.01
N PHE A 134 6.15 -16.55 4.71
CA PHE A 134 6.64 -15.23 5.11
C PHE A 134 6.99 -14.36 3.91
N ALA A 135 7.55 -14.90 2.84
CA ALA A 135 7.82 -14.16 1.61
C ALA A 135 6.51 -13.65 0.96
N GLU A 136 5.46 -14.49 0.90
CA GLU A 136 4.15 -14.13 0.38
C GLU A 136 3.49 -13.00 1.18
N VAL A 137 3.50 -13.09 2.51
CA VAL A 137 2.88 -12.03 3.34
C VAL A 137 3.72 -10.76 3.34
N ALA A 138 5.05 -10.84 3.23
CA ALA A 138 5.90 -9.67 3.07
C ALA A 138 5.58 -8.94 1.75
N GLU A 139 5.41 -9.67 0.65
CA GLU A 139 4.95 -9.10 -0.62
C GLU A 139 3.56 -8.45 -0.47
N LEU A 140 2.61 -9.18 0.13
CA LEU A 140 1.24 -8.71 0.32
C LEU A 140 1.18 -7.39 1.11
N TYR A 141 1.93 -7.28 2.19
CA TYR A 141 1.86 -6.10 3.05
C TYR A 141 2.78 -4.96 2.62
N LEU A 142 4.01 -5.26 2.17
CA LEU A 142 5.01 -4.23 1.89
C LEU A 142 5.06 -3.79 0.42
N TYR A 143 4.54 -4.60 -0.52
CA TYR A 143 4.69 -4.33 -1.94
C TYR A 143 3.38 -4.19 -2.73
N GLU A 144 2.29 -4.86 -2.31
CA GLU A 144 1.03 -4.74 -3.03
C GLU A 144 0.53 -3.28 -3.07
N PRO A 145 0.10 -2.77 -4.26
CA PRO A 145 -0.22 -1.35 -4.43
C PRO A 145 -1.28 -0.80 -3.48
N ASN A 146 -2.24 -1.65 -3.10
CA ASN A 146 -3.37 -1.28 -2.24
C ASN A 146 -3.12 -1.58 -0.75
N SER A 147 -1.93 -2.04 -0.38
CA SER A 147 -1.60 -2.27 1.01
C SER A 147 -1.45 -0.94 1.77
N PRO A 148 -2.14 -0.76 2.90
CA PRO A 148 -1.95 0.44 3.74
C PRO A 148 -0.57 0.46 4.43
N MET A 149 0.13 -0.67 4.45
CA MET A 149 1.46 -0.84 5.06
C MET A 149 2.57 -0.91 3.98
N ARG A 150 2.28 -0.47 2.76
CA ARG A 150 3.25 -0.51 1.65
C ARG A 150 4.50 0.30 1.99
N ASP A 151 5.64 -0.35 1.99
CA ASP A 151 6.97 0.24 2.15
C ASP A 151 7.98 -0.47 1.23
N GLU A 152 8.21 0.12 0.04
CA GLU A 152 9.10 -0.47 -0.95
C GLU A 152 10.56 -0.53 -0.49
N GLU A 153 11.03 0.42 0.33
CA GLU A 153 12.40 0.40 0.83
C GLU A 153 12.62 -0.73 1.83
N LEU A 154 11.62 -0.96 2.69
CA LEU A 154 11.65 -2.09 3.60
C LEU A 154 11.51 -3.41 2.84
N TYR A 155 10.68 -3.44 1.78
CA TYR A 155 10.53 -4.59 0.92
C TYR A 155 11.80 -4.93 0.13
N GLU A 156 12.58 -3.93 -0.30
CA GLU A 156 13.90 -4.17 -0.92
C GLU A 156 14.80 -5.01 -0.01
N SER A 157 14.76 -4.77 1.30
CA SER A 157 15.53 -5.57 2.27
C SER A 157 15.09 -7.04 2.29
N VAL A 158 13.78 -7.29 2.21
CA VAL A 158 13.24 -8.65 2.06
C VAL A 158 13.72 -9.29 0.76
N LEU A 159 13.60 -8.57 -0.37
CA LEU A 159 14.00 -9.08 -1.68
C LEU A 159 15.46 -9.48 -1.74
N LEU A 160 16.35 -8.70 -1.12
CA LEU A 160 17.77 -9.05 -1.02
C LEU A 160 17.98 -10.36 -0.25
N VAL A 161 17.27 -10.55 0.87
CA VAL A 161 17.32 -11.80 1.65
C VAL A 161 16.78 -12.99 0.84
N LEU A 162 15.67 -12.81 0.10
CA LEU A 162 15.10 -13.86 -0.75
C LEU A 162 16.06 -14.27 -1.86
N LEU A 163 16.75 -13.31 -2.49
CA LEU A 163 17.70 -13.56 -3.57
C LEU A 163 18.98 -14.26 -3.10
N ASP A 164 19.44 -13.99 -1.87
CA ASP A 164 20.60 -14.66 -1.27
C ASP A 164 20.26 -16.03 -0.65
N SER A 165 18.98 -16.34 -0.50
CA SER A 165 18.50 -17.55 0.16
C SER A 165 18.89 -18.82 -0.56
N GLN A 166 19.18 -19.87 0.23
CA GLN A 166 19.35 -21.25 -0.24
C GLN A 166 18.03 -22.06 -0.17
N VAL A 167 16.95 -21.48 0.39
CA VAL A 167 15.64 -22.11 0.48
C VAL A 167 14.88 -22.05 -0.82
N LEU A 168 15.04 -20.93 -1.56
CA LEU A 168 14.41 -20.72 -2.86
C LEU A 168 15.32 -21.21 -3.99
N ASP A 169 14.71 -21.86 -4.97
CA ASP A 169 15.40 -22.19 -6.21
C ASP A 169 15.49 -20.99 -7.19
N GLU A 170 16.16 -21.16 -8.33
CA GLU A 170 16.37 -20.06 -9.28
C GLU A 170 15.07 -19.62 -9.98
N ASP A 171 14.12 -20.52 -10.17
CA ASP A 171 12.80 -20.19 -10.75
C ASP A 171 11.97 -19.36 -9.76
N GLU A 172 12.00 -19.71 -8.48
CA GLU A 172 11.36 -18.94 -7.41
C GLU A 172 11.97 -17.55 -7.23
N LYS A 173 13.25 -17.36 -7.57
CA LYS A 173 13.96 -16.06 -7.50
C LYS A 173 13.68 -15.13 -8.68
N VAL A 174 13.05 -15.58 -9.75
CA VAL A 174 12.74 -14.75 -10.94
C VAL A 174 11.85 -13.56 -10.54
N ARG A 175 10.76 -13.82 -9.81
CA ARG A 175 9.82 -12.77 -9.37
C ARG A 175 10.47 -11.78 -8.40
N PRO A 176 11.14 -12.19 -7.32
CA PRO A 176 11.88 -11.29 -6.44
C PRO A 176 12.91 -10.42 -7.17
N ARG A 177 13.62 -10.98 -8.15
CA ARG A 177 14.61 -10.24 -8.96
C ARG A 177 13.96 -9.12 -9.78
N HIS A 178 12.83 -9.42 -10.43
CA HIS A 178 12.05 -8.42 -11.16
C HIS A 178 11.47 -7.34 -10.23
N GLN A 179 10.94 -7.73 -9.07
CA GLN A 179 10.40 -6.79 -8.08
C GLN A 179 11.50 -5.86 -7.54
N LEU A 180 12.70 -6.38 -7.25
CA LEU A 180 13.84 -5.56 -6.82
C LEU A 180 14.23 -4.54 -7.90
N TRP A 181 14.25 -4.96 -9.16
CA TRP A 181 14.50 -4.07 -10.29
C TRP A 181 13.41 -2.99 -10.39
N MET A 182 12.13 -3.31 -10.20
CA MET A 182 11.04 -2.33 -10.18
C MET A 182 11.16 -1.35 -9.00
N CYS A 183 11.46 -1.84 -7.79
CA CYS A 183 11.68 -0.99 -6.62
C CYS A 183 12.85 -0.01 -6.80
N SER A 184 13.87 -0.41 -7.57
CA SER A 184 15.03 0.44 -7.85
C SER A 184 14.73 1.65 -8.74
N LYS A 185 13.58 1.66 -9.43
CA LYS A 185 13.19 2.75 -10.34
C LYS A 185 12.57 3.92 -9.60
N ASN A 186 12.87 5.11 -10.08
CA ASN A 186 12.27 6.36 -9.58
C ASN A 186 12.34 6.48 -8.05
N LYS A 187 13.47 6.12 -7.44
CA LYS A 187 13.66 6.26 -5.99
C LYS A 187 13.56 7.72 -5.57
N VAL A 188 13.07 7.95 -4.36
CA VAL A 188 13.07 9.29 -3.74
C VAL A 188 14.50 9.85 -3.77
N GLY A 189 14.66 11.12 -4.15
CA GLY A 189 15.94 11.78 -4.36
C GLY A 189 16.58 11.53 -5.74
N SER A 190 16.10 10.54 -6.52
CA SER A 190 16.57 10.32 -7.89
C SER A 190 15.74 11.10 -8.90
N ARG A 191 16.29 11.30 -10.09
CA ARG A 191 15.52 11.88 -11.20
C ARG A 191 14.52 10.84 -11.74
N ALA A 192 13.25 11.22 -11.85
CA ALA A 192 12.21 10.39 -12.45
C ALA A 192 12.51 10.06 -13.92
N ALA A 193 12.10 8.89 -14.40
CA ALA A 193 12.22 8.53 -15.81
C ALA A 193 11.44 9.49 -16.70
N ASP A 194 11.99 9.87 -17.86
CA ASP A 194 11.29 10.75 -18.81
C ASP A 194 10.05 10.06 -19.39
N ILE A 195 9.01 10.83 -19.62
CA ILE A 195 7.76 10.39 -20.23
C ILE A 195 7.51 11.19 -21.48
N ARG A 196 7.36 10.51 -22.60
CA ARG A 196 6.88 11.09 -23.84
C ARG A 196 5.37 10.86 -23.96
N TYR A 197 4.61 11.91 -24.14
CA TYR A 197 3.15 11.84 -24.22
C TYR A 197 2.59 12.65 -25.39
N ARG A 198 1.37 12.32 -25.81
CA ARG A 198 0.59 13.09 -26.78
C ARG A 198 -0.54 13.83 -26.07
N THR A 199 -0.70 15.11 -26.36
CA THR A 199 -1.79 15.94 -25.80
C THR A 199 -3.09 15.76 -26.60
N PRO A 200 -4.26 16.17 -26.09
CA PRO A 200 -5.53 16.14 -26.82
C PRO A 200 -5.51 16.96 -28.10
N SER A 201 -4.72 18.03 -28.19
CA SER A 201 -4.52 18.83 -29.40
C SER A 201 -3.66 18.12 -30.46
N GLY A 202 -3.05 16.97 -30.12
CA GLY A 202 -2.16 16.22 -31.00
C GLY A 202 -0.69 16.61 -30.90
N ALA A 203 -0.34 17.59 -30.07
CA ALA A 203 1.07 17.94 -29.79
C ALA A 203 1.78 16.84 -29.00
N THR A 204 3.09 16.76 -29.14
CA THR A 204 3.94 15.85 -28.35
C THR A 204 4.64 16.64 -27.26
N GLY A 205 4.54 16.16 -26.03
CA GLY A 205 5.26 16.67 -24.87
C GLY A 205 6.22 15.64 -24.27
N LYS A 206 7.06 16.10 -23.36
CA LYS A 206 7.92 15.27 -22.52
C LYS A 206 7.88 15.79 -21.10
N LEU A 207 7.99 14.89 -20.12
CA LEU A 207 8.13 15.28 -18.71
C LEU A 207 9.33 16.22 -18.54
N TYR A 208 10.46 15.90 -19.14
CA TYR A 208 11.68 16.72 -19.07
C TYR A 208 11.59 18.07 -19.80
N GLY A 209 10.54 18.28 -20.59
CA GLY A 209 10.26 19.55 -21.23
C GLY A 209 9.46 20.53 -20.37
N LEU A 210 8.99 20.10 -19.20
CA LEU A 210 8.28 20.96 -18.26
C LEU A 210 9.28 21.85 -17.50
N THR A 211 8.99 23.15 -17.45
CA THR A 211 9.87 24.16 -16.85
C THR A 211 9.42 24.60 -15.45
N VAL A 212 8.26 24.12 -15.00
CA VAL A 212 7.75 24.41 -13.65
C VAL A 212 8.57 23.69 -12.58
N PRO A 213 8.73 24.28 -11.38
CA PRO A 213 9.50 23.67 -10.31
C PRO A 213 8.96 22.32 -9.85
N TYR A 214 7.62 22.15 -9.78
CA TYR A 214 7.00 20.97 -9.22
C TYR A 214 6.01 20.34 -10.21
N VAL A 215 5.97 19.02 -10.23
CA VAL A 215 5.03 18.25 -11.05
C VAL A 215 4.37 17.19 -10.19
N ILE A 216 3.04 17.19 -10.10
CA ILE A 216 2.31 16.00 -9.69
C ILE A 216 2.15 15.14 -10.93
N LEU A 217 2.81 13.97 -10.95
CA LEU A 217 2.64 12.98 -12.00
C LEU A 217 1.53 12.03 -11.56
N PHE A 218 0.45 11.99 -12.33
CA PHE A 218 -0.77 11.25 -12.03
C PHE A 218 -1.07 10.26 -13.13
N PHE A 219 -0.81 8.98 -12.89
CA PHE A 219 -1.23 7.90 -13.78
C PHE A 219 -2.66 7.50 -13.42
N HIS A 220 -3.52 7.52 -14.43
CA HIS A 220 -4.94 7.28 -14.25
C HIS A 220 -5.51 6.38 -15.33
N ASP A 221 -6.71 5.85 -15.05
CA ASP A 221 -7.53 5.14 -16.02
C ASP A 221 -8.91 5.79 -16.10
N PRO A 222 -9.51 5.98 -17.29
CA PRO A 222 -10.85 6.56 -17.47
C PRO A 222 -11.95 5.84 -16.67
N ASP A 223 -11.85 4.51 -16.55
CA ASP A 223 -12.85 3.69 -15.86
C ASP A 223 -12.59 3.56 -14.35
N CYS A 224 -11.51 4.16 -13.86
CA CYS A 224 -11.12 4.13 -12.46
C CYS A 224 -11.91 5.13 -11.61
N GLY A 225 -12.85 4.67 -10.79
CA GLY A 225 -13.61 5.52 -9.87
C GLY A 225 -12.74 6.25 -8.85
N MET A 226 -11.72 5.58 -8.29
CA MET A 226 -10.75 6.16 -7.37
C MET A 226 -9.92 7.26 -8.04
N CYS A 227 -9.56 7.12 -9.30
CA CYS A 227 -8.83 8.13 -10.05
C CYS A 227 -9.64 9.43 -10.16
N ARG A 228 -10.95 9.31 -10.39
CA ARG A 228 -11.88 10.46 -10.41
C ARG A 228 -11.95 11.16 -9.06
N GLU A 229 -12.09 10.38 -7.98
CA GLU A 229 -12.12 10.92 -6.62
C GLU A 229 -10.83 11.68 -6.29
N VAL A 230 -9.67 11.07 -6.57
CA VAL A 230 -8.36 11.69 -6.33
C VAL A 230 -8.19 12.95 -7.18
N ALA A 231 -8.60 12.96 -8.44
CA ALA A 231 -8.55 14.15 -9.30
C ALA A 231 -9.41 15.30 -8.73
N MET A 232 -10.64 15.01 -8.28
CA MET A 232 -11.50 16.04 -7.65
C MET A 232 -10.89 16.57 -6.36
N ARG A 233 -10.29 15.73 -5.54
CA ARG A 233 -9.61 16.14 -4.29
C ARG A 233 -8.39 17.01 -4.58
N MET A 234 -7.57 16.65 -5.58
CA MET A 234 -6.44 17.47 -6.01
C MET A 234 -6.90 18.83 -6.52
N ASP A 235 -7.97 18.88 -7.35
CA ASP A 235 -8.52 20.13 -7.88
C ASP A 235 -9.12 21.01 -6.78
N ALA A 236 -9.70 20.42 -5.75
CA ALA A 236 -10.27 21.14 -4.60
C ALA A 236 -9.23 21.56 -3.54
N SER A 237 -7.99 21.02 -3.59
CA SER A 237 -6.98 21.30 -2.56
C SER A 237 -6.45 22.74 -2.64
N PRO A 238 -6.60 23.55 -1.57
CA PRO A 238 -6.09 24.91 -1.55
C PRO A 238 -4.58 25.00 -1.73
N ALA A 239 -3.81 24.07 -1.17
CA ALA A 239 -2.35 24.06 -1.27
C ALA A 239 -1.89 23.80 -2.72
N ILE A 240 -2.49 22.80 -3.38
CA ILE A 240 -2.19 22.50 -4.79
C ILE A 240 -2.62 23.65 -5.67
N ARG A 241 -3.82 24.20 -5.48
CA ARG A 241 -4.34 25.33 -6.25
C ARG A 241 -3.43 26.55 -6.15
N LYS A 242 -2.98 26.90 -4.95
CA LYS A 242 -2.09 28.03 -4.71
C LYS A 242 -0.75 27.89 -5.46
N LEU A 243 -0.17 26.70 -5.46
CA LEU A 243 1.05 26.42 -6.20
C LEU A 243 0.84 26.49 -7.73
N ILE A 244 -0.33 26.03 -8.23
CA ILE A 244 -0.70 26.13 -9.64
C ILE A 244 -0.87 27.59 -10.05
N ASP A 245 -1.62 28.39 -9.27
CA ASP A 245 -1.88 29.80 -9.56
C ASP A 245 -0.59 30.64 -9.53
N ALA A 246 0.38 30.23 -8.69
CA ALA A 246 1.72 30.82 -8.65
C ALA A 246 2.63 30.38 -9.82
N GLY A 247 2.17 29.51 -10.71
CA GLY A 247 2.97 28.94 -11.81
C GLY A 247 4.11 28.01 -11.33
N ARG A 248 4.02 27.52 -10.11
CA ARG A 248 5.06 26.67 -9.47
C ARG A 248 4.80 25.18 -9.62
N LEU A 249 3.55 24.77 -9.89
CA LEU A 249 3.14 23.38 -9.98
C LEU A 249 2.24 23.14 -11.19
N VAL A 250 2.37 21.97 -11.78
CA VAL A 250 1.46 21.43 -12.80
C VAL A 250 1.11 19.99 -12.46
N VAL A 251 -0.12 19.58 -12.76
CA VAL A 251 -0.52 18.17 -12.71
C VAL A 251 -0.35 17.58 -14.12
N LEU A 252 0.60 16.65 -14.28
CA LEU A 252 0.77 15.87 -15.50
C LEU A 252 0.01 14.56 -15.36
N CYS A 253 -1.14 14.48 -15.99
CA CYS A 253 -2.06 13.36 -15.95
C CYS A 253 -1.79 12.45 -17.15
N ILE A 254 -1.33 11.21 -16.91
CA ILE A 254 -0.91 10.28 -17.97
C ILE A 254 -1.83 9.07 -18.02
N TYR A 255 -2.36 8.81 -19.21
CA TYR A 255 -3.03 7.58 -19.59
C TYR A 255 -2.05 6.66 -20.32
N ALA A 256 -1.86 5.44 -19.81
CA ALA A 256 -0.84 4.52 -20.28
C ALA A 256 -1.38 3.34 -21.13
N ASP A 257 -2.70 3.26 -21.34
CA ASP A 257 -3.31 2.20 -22.15
C ASP A 257 -3.57 2.63 -23.61
N GLU A 258 -4.07 1.70 -24.44
CA GLU A 258 -4.14 1.86 -25.89
C GLU A 258 -5.38 2.60 -26.39
N ASP A 259 -6.45 2.72 -25.57
CA ASP A 259 -7.74 3.27 -26.01
C ASP A 259 -7.73 4.81 -26.03
N GLU A 260 -7.32 5.36 -27.20
CA GLU A 260 -7.32 6.81 -27.41
C GLU A 260 -8.73 7.41 -27.28
N GLN A 261 -9.78 6.69 -27.67
CA GLN A 261 -11.14 7.22 -27.63
C GLN A 261 -11.64 7.34 -26.19
N ALA A 262 -11.42 6.32 -25.36
CA ALA A 262 -11.74 6.36 -23.94
C ALA A 262 -11.01 7.51 -23.25
N TRP A 263 -9.71 7.66 -23.50
CA TRP A 263 -8.91 8.76 -22.97
C TRP A 263 -9.45 10.14 -23.36
N ARG A 264 -9.74 10.38 -24.65
CA ARG A 264 -10.28 11.67 -25.13
C ARG A 264 -11.62 12.02 -24.51
N SER A 265 -12.51 11.02 -24.39
CA SER A 265 -13.83 11.20 -23.76
C SER A 265 -13.71 11.55 -22.27
N HIS A 266 -12.74 10.96 -21.58
CA HIS A 266 -12.47 11.22 -20.18
C HIS A 266 -11.88 12.60 -19.96
N VAL A 267 -10.88 13.01 -20.75
CA VAL A 267 -10.22 14.32 -20.63
C VAL A 267 -11.21 15.48 -20.73
N ALA A 268 -12.27 15.34 -21.55
CA ALA A 268 -13.30 16.37 -21.68
C ALA A 268 -14.07 16.67 -20.39
N GLN A 269 -13.97 15.79 -19.36
CA GLN A 269 -14.67 15.89 -18.08
C GLN A 269 -13.75 16.25 -16.91
N MET A 270 -12.47 16.43 -17.18
CA MET A 270 -11.45 16.64 -16.15
C MET A 270 -11.13 18.14 -15.93
N PRO A 271 -10.50 18.52 -14.78
CA PRO A 271 -10.05 19.89 -14.55
C PRO A 271 -9.16 20.42 -15.67
N LEU A 272 -9.19 21.71 -15.96
CA LEU A 272 -8.45 22.30 -17.07
C LEU A 272 -7.26 23.17 -16.62
N GLN A 273 -7.44 23.93 -15.53
CA GLN A 273 -6.44 24.89 -15.09
C GLN A 273 -5.29 24.21 -14.34
N GLY A 274 -4.08 24.35 -14.87
CA GLY A 274 -2.88 23.76 -14.25
C GLY A 274 -2.72 22.26 -14.49
N TRP A 275 -3.52 21.67 -15.40
CA TRP A 275 -3.47 20.26 -15.75
C TRP A 275 -2.99 20.07 -17.19
N ILE A 276 -2.13 19.09 -17.40
CA ILE A 276 -1.67 18.61 -18.70
C ILE A 276 -2.12 17.15 -18.84
N TYR A 277 -2.89 16.87 -19.89
CA TYR A 277 -3.36 15.53 -20.19
C TYR A 277 -2.50 14.90 -21.27
N GLY A 278 -1.84 13.82 -20.93
CA GLY A 278 -0.96 13.06 -21.80
C GLY A 278 -1.46 11.64 -22.02
N TRP A 279 -1.28 11.17 -23.24
CA TRP A 279 -1.47 9.77 -23.61
C TRP A 279 -0.14 9.16 -24.04
N ASP A 280 0.24 8.01 -23.45
CA ASP A 280 1.41 7.24 -23.91
C ASP A 280 1.07 6.46 -25.19
N LYS A 281 0.87 7.21 -26.27
CA LYS A 281 0.55 6.64 -27.59
C LYS A 281 1.51 5.53 -28.02
N TRP A 282 2.75 5.57 -27.58
CA TRP A 282 3.81 4.66 -28.02
C TRP A 282 3.99 3.45 -27.11
N GLN A 283 3.18 3.36 -26.06
CA GLN A 283 3.23 2.28 -25.06
C GLN A 283 4.63 2.11 -24.43
N THR A 284 5.36 3.22 -24.31
CA THR A 284 6.74 3.23 -23.82
C THR A 284 6.80 2.95 -22.33
N LEU A 285 5.84 3.42 -21.57
CA LEU A 285 5.75 3.17 -20.13
C LEU A 285 5.62 1.69 -19.80
N ARG A 286 4.78 0.98 -20.55
CA ARG A 286 4.53 -0.46 -20.38
C ARG A 286 5.68 -1.30 -20.91
N THR A 287 6.21 -0.98 -22.11
CA THR A 287 7.26 -1.79 -22.76
C THR A 287 8.62 -1.63 -22.08
N GLN A 288 8.90 -0.47 -21.47
CA GLN A 288 10.13 -0.20 -20.72
C GLN A 288 9.98 -0.40 -19.22
N GLU A 289 8.73 -0.64 -18.76
CA GLU A 289 8.39 -0.72 -17.33
C GLU A 289 9.01 0.43 -16.53
N SER A 290 8.94 1.65 -17.09
CA SER A 290 9.62 2.83 -16.52
C SER A 290 9.02 3.26 -15.18
N TYR A 291 7.75 2.91 -14.93
CA TYR A 291 7.00 3.15 -13.70
C TYR A 291 6.23 1.89 -13.31
N ASP A 292 5.99 1.70 -12.01
CA ASP A 292 5.10 0.65 -11.53
C ASP A 292 3.63 1.08 -11.70
N LEU A 293 2.99 0.57 -12.75
CA LEU A 293 1.60 0.87 -13.10
C LEU A 293 0.66 -0.32 -12.88
N ARG A 294 0.97 -1.19 -11.90
CA ARG A 294 0.11 -2.33 -11.54
C ARG A 294 -1.25 -1.90 -11.00
N ALA A 295 -1.35 -0.69 -10.46
CA ALA A 295 -2.62 -0.09 -10.01
C ALA A 295 -2.74 1.36 -10.43
N THR A 296 -4.00 1.83 -10.54
CA THR A 296 -4.35 3.23 -10.71
C THR A 296 -5.34 3.65 -9.62
N PRO A 297 -5.25 4.85 -9.08
CA PRO A 297 -4.27 5.90 -9.40
C PRO A 297 -2.87 5.60 -8.88
N THR A 298 -1.83 5.97 -9.64
CA THR A 298 -0.46 6.02 -9.16
C THR A 298 0.02 7.47 -9.18
N LEU A 299 0.55 7.95 -8.06
CA LEU A 299 0.93 9.34 -7.85
C LEU A 299 2.42 9.47 -7.52
N TYR A 300 3.06 10.45 -8.16
CA TYR A 300 4.38 10.94 -7.79
C TYR A 300 4.32 12.45 -7.57
N LEU A 301 5.13 12.95 -6.65
CA LEU A 301 5.47 14.38 -6.61
C LEU A 301 6.92 14.53 -7.00
N LEU A 302 7.16 15.38 -7.98
CA LEU A 302 8.50 15.68 -8.50
C LEU A 302 8.86 17.12 -8.15
N GLY A 303 10.10 17.31 -7.73
CA GLY A 303 10.71 18.60 -7.45
C GLY A 303 11.46 19.19 -8.64
N PRO A 304 12.28 20.22 -8.39
CA PRO A 304 13.11 20.84 -9.41
C PRO A 304 13.98 19.80 -10.13
N ARG A 305 14.07 19.93 -11.46
CA ARG A 305 14.79 18.96 -12.32
C ARG A 305 14.20 17.55 -12.34
N GLN A 306 12.92 17.42 -11.99
CA GLN A 306 12.16 16.17 -11.95
C GLN A 306 12.72 15.15 -10.91
N GLU A 307 13.29 15.63 -9.83
CA GLU A 307 13.66 14.81 -8.69
C GLU A 307 12.42 14.24 -8.00
N VAL A 308 12.42 12.97 -7.67
CA VAL A 308 11.29 12.31 -6.99
C VAL A 308 11.27 12.74 -5.52
N LEU A 309 10.24 13.47 -5.10
CA LEU A 309 10.00 13.83 -3.71
C LEU A 309 9.06 12.82 -3.03
N VAL A 310 8.05 12.34 -3.76
CA VAL A 310 7.14 11.30 -3.30
C VAL A 310 6.99 10.27 -4.42
N LYS A 311 7.19 8.99 -4.10
CA LYS A 311 7.02 7.85 -4.99
C LYS A 311 5.79 7.05 -4.59
N ASN A 312 4.91 6.72 -5.54
CA ASN A 312 3.72 5.88 -5.32
C ASN A 312 2.88 6.34 -4.11
N GLY A 313 2.80 7.68 -3.92
CA GLY A 313 2.16 8.26 -2.76
C GLY A 313 0.64 8.19 -2.80
N VAL A 314 0.02 8.19 -1.62
CA VAL A 314 -1.41 8.46 -1.48
C VAL A 314 -1.67 9.96 -1.53
N PHE A 315 -2.89 10.37 -1.93
CA PHE A 315 -3.22 11.79 -2.06
C PHE A 315 -2.91 12.63 -0.80
N PRO A 316 -3.22 12.21 0.43
CA PRO A 316 -2.88 12.99 1.62
C PRO A 316 -1.38 13.29 1.77
N ALA A 317 -0.49 12.36 1.39
CA ALA A 317 0.95 12.59 1.44
C ALA A 317 1.41 13.62 0.39
N ILE A 318 0.83 13.57 -0.82
CA ILE A 318 1.07 14.58 -1.86
C ILE A 318 0.60 15.96 -1.40
N GLU A 319 -0.61 16.05 -0.82
CA GLU A 319 -1.19 17.30 -0.34
C GLU A 319 -0.36 17.90 0.79
N GLN A 320 0.04 17.07 1.77
CA GLN A 320 0.89 17.52 2.89
C GLN A 320 2.21 18.09 2.38
N MET A 321 2.87 17.42 1.46
CA MET A 321 4.11 17.94 0.85
C MET A 321 3.86 19.26 0.10
N CYS A 322 2.73 19.41 -0.60
CA CYS A 322 2.38 20.69 -1.24
C CYS A 322 2.18 21.82 -0.23
N VAL A 323 1.62 21.55 0.95
CA VAL A 323 1.52 22.54 2.05
C VAL A 323 2.92 22.97 2.50
N GLU A 324 3.85 22.04 2.65
CA GLU A 324 5.23 22.32 3.06
C GLU A 324 5.99 23.14 1.99
N LEU A 325 5.79 22.81 0.72
CA LEU A 325 6.39 23.54 -0.41
C LEU A 325 5.82 24.95 -0.58
N ASP A 326 4.57 25.18 -0.18
CA ASP A 326 3.98 26.51 -0.20
C ASP A 326 4.51 27.41 0.94
N ASN A 327 4.80 26.83 2.08
CA ASN A 327 5.35 27.50 3.25
C ASN A 327 6.76 26.97 3.56
N PRO A 328 7.78 27.29 2.74
CA PRO A 328 9.13 26.85 3.04
C PRO A 328 9.51 27.43 4.40
N VAL A 329 9.68 26.57 5.41
CA VAL A 329 10.25 26.98 6.70
C VAL A 329 11.63 27.53 6.37
N THR A 330 11.81 28.84 6.49
CA THR A 330 13.12 29.47 6.44
C THR A 330 13.89 28.99 7.68
N ASN A 331 14.64 27.90 7.52
CA ASN A 331 15.67 27.56 8.49
C ASN A 331 16.78 28.60 8.33
N GLU A 332 16.67 29.67 9.12
CA GLU A 332 17.81 30.56 9.42
C GLU A 332 18.77 29.87 10.39
#